data_93fed6e855edca6b08c6fd77f5643b00
#
_entry.id   93fed6e855edca6b08c6fd77f5643b00
#
_cell.length_a   1.000
_cell.length_b   1.000
_cell.length_c   1.000
_cell.angle_alpha   90.00
_cell.angle_beta   90.00
_cell.angle_gamma   90.00
#
_symmetry.space_group_name_H-M   'P 1'
#
loop_
_entity.id
_entity.type
_entity.pdbx_description
1 polymer ?
#
loop_
_entity_poly.entity_id
_entity_poly.type
_entity_poly.pdbx_seq_one_letter_code
_entity_poly.pdbx_strand_id
1 'polypeptide(L)'
;MATTKKRNSSVVHMLVAMLVLFVPVVLVTQLFTRNPEPPITPIDWQPVAQRAAAEASYEVLAPTNLPEGWVATRARFTPGGQSTTGGGDPAPGDTFQLGFLSPEQRYFALDQRDVAPEAFVTAVTRTGRPDGEGAAGGRTGARYVSEDGRTRSLVARDGDAATIVSGDLPYEALEAFASTLAPVG
;
A
#
# COMPACT_ATOMS: atom_id res chain seq x y z
N MET A 1 26.08 67.40 -12.45
CA MET A 1 25.25 66.62 -11.54
C MET A 1 23.95 66.26 -12.21
N ALA A 2 23.81 65.06 -12.71
CA ALA A 2 22.53 64.44 -13.07
C ALA A 2 22.85 63.11 -13.69
N THR A 3 22.46 61.99 -13.09
CA THR A 3 22.12 60.73 -13.81
C THR A 3 22.08 59.53 -12.86
N THR A 4 21.17 59.55 -11.92
CA THR A 4 20.93 58.35 -11.10
C THR A 4 19.45 57.88 -11.13
N LYS A 5 18.57 58.49 -11.91
CA LYS A 5 17.13 58.25 -11.87
C LYS A 5 16.61 57.26 -12.94
N LYS A 6 17.44 56.85 -13.89
CA LYS A 6 16.98 56.00 -15.02
C LYS A 6 17.14 54.46 -14.81
N ARG A 7 17.92 54.05 -13.78
CA ARG A 7 18.24 52.64 -13.53
C ARG A 7 17.18 51.90 -12.70
N ASN A 8 16.46 52.63 -11.83
CA ASN A 8 15.43 52.04 -10.98
C ASN A 8 14.14 51.71 -11.77
N SER A 9 13.83 52.44 -12.81
CA SER A 9 12.67 52.18 -13.65
C SER A 9 12.77 50.84 -14.39
N SER A 10 13.94 50.45 -14.88
CA SER A 10 14.14 49.18 -15.58
C SER A 10 13.98 47.96 -14.64
N VAL A 11 14.47 48.06 -13.41
CA VAL A 11 14.33 47.00 -12.40
C VAL A 11 12.89 46.85 -11.98
N VAL A 12 12.16 47.93 -11.82
CA VAL A 12 10.73 47.91 -11.45
C VAL A 12 9.90 47.25 -12.58
N HIS A 13 10.16 47.60 -13.83
CA HIS A 13 9.47 46.99 -14.98
C HIS A 13 9.77 45.48 -15.08
N MET A 14 11.02 45.09 -14.83
CA MET A 14 11.40 43.67 -14.81
C MET A 14 10.69 42.90 -13.68
N LEU A 15 10.61 43.49 -12.47
CA LEU A 15 9.88 42.88 -11.37
C LEU A 15 8.38 42.78 -11.65
N VAL A 16 7.76 43.81 -12.21
CA VAL A 16 6.34 43.78 -12.60
C VAL A 16 6.09 42.73 -13.69
N ALA A 17 6.95 42.64 -14.71
CA ALA A 17 6.84 41.61 -15.73
C ALA A 17 6.97 40.19 -15.16
N MET A 18 7.89 39.99 -14.20
CA MET A 18 8.08 38.74 -13.51
C MET A 18 6.83 38.39 -12.67
N LEU A 19 6.26 39.34 -11.97
CA LEU A 19 5.07 39.16 -11.15
C LEU A 19 3.84 38.82 -12.01
N VAL A 20 3.67 39.51 -13.14
CA VAL A 20 2.58 39.22 -14.10
C VAL A 20 2.69 37.81 -14.70
N LEU A 21 3.90 37.29 -14.83
CA LEU A 21 4.14 35.94 -15.37
C LEU A 21 4.03 34.84 -14.30
N PHE A 22 4.52 35.09 -13.08
CA PHE A 22 4.51 34.10 -12.01
C PHE A 22 3.17 34.00 -11.28
N VAL A 23 2.45 35.11 -11.09
CA VAL A 23 1.15 35.07 -10.36
C VAL A 23 0.13 34.16 -11.03
N PRO A 24 -0.08 34.20 -12.36
CA PRO A 24 -1.00 33.26 -13.02
C PRO A 24 -0.57 31.81 -12.89
N VAL A 25 0.74 31.54 -12.99
CA VAL A 25 1.27 30.17 -12.85
C VAL A 25 1.03 29.65 -11.43
N VAL A 26 1.29 30.45 -10.41
CA VAL A 26 1.04 30.06 -9.01
C VAL A 26 -0.46 29.89 -8.75
N LEU A 27 -1.33 30.76 -9.30
CA LEU A 27 -2.77 30.60 -9.19
C LEU A 27 -3.28 29.35 -9.88
N VAL A 28 -2.80 29.05 -11.07
CA VAL A 28 -3.14 27.83 -11.81
C VAL A 28 -2.66 26.60 -11.04
N THR A 29 -1.41 26.57 -10.58
CA THR A 29 -0.92 25.44 -9.78
C THR A 29 -1.72 25.26 -8.50
N GLN A 30 -2.06 26.33 -7.79
CA GLN A 30 -2.90 26.28 -6.58
C GLN A 30 -4.31 25.74 -6.86
N LEU A 31 -4.91 26.10 -8.01
CA LEU A 31 -6.21 25.58 -8.42
C LEU A 31 -6.16 24.10 -8.80
N PHE A 32 -5.08 23.65 -9.45
CA PHE A 32 -4.92 22.24 -9.83
C PHE A 32 -4.41 21.34 -8.69
N THR A 33 -3.71 21.88 -7.68
CA THR A 33 -3.28 21.13 -6.49
C THR A 33 -4.36 21.05 -5.40
N ARG A 34 -5.47 21.78 -5.53
CA ARG A 34 -6.65 21.67 -4.67
C ARG A 34 -7.67 20.65 -5.17
N ASN A 35 -7.27 19.58 -5.85
CA ASN A 35 -8.15 18.44 -5.95
C ASN A 35 -8.23 17.78 -4.57
N PRO A 36 -9.37 17.85 -3.87
CA PRO A 36 -9.55 16.98 -2.71
C PRO A 36 -9.38 15.56 -3.21
N GLU A 37 -8.49 14.80 -2.59
CA GLU A 37 -8.41 13.36 -2.86
C GLU A 37 -9.84 12.81 -2.77
N PRO A 38 -10.29 12.02 -3.75
CA PRO A 38 -11.63 11.47 -3.72
C PRO A 38 -11.79 10.72 -2.40
N PRO A 39 -12.93 10.86 -1.71
CA PRO A 39 -13.15 10.19 -0.44
C PRO A 39 -12.94 8.70 -0.64
N ILE A 40 -12.08 8.10 0.19
CA ILE A 40 -11.81 6.68 0.15
C ILE A 40 -13.11 5.97 0.49
N THR A 41 -13.65 5.23 -0.46
CA THR A 41 -14.85 4.43 -0.24
C THR A 41 -14.45 3.13 0.45
N PRO A 42 -14.88 2.90 1.70
CA PRO A 42 -14.63 1.65 2.39
C PRO A 42 -15.21 0.46 1.60
N ILE A 43 -14.45 -0.62 1.52
CA ILE A 43 -14.88 -1.86 0.86
C ILE A 43 -15.30 -2.85 1.96
N ASP A 44 -16.44 -3.51 1.76
CA ASP A 44 -16.79 -4.68 2.57
C ASP A 44 -15.93 -5.87 2.12
N TRP A 45 -14.94 -6.21 2.94
CA TRP A 45 -13.98 -7.27 2.65
C TRP A 45 -14.44 -8.64 3.13
N GLN A 46 -15.41 -8.70 4.05
CA GLN A 46 -15.86 -9.94 4.71
C GLN A 46 -16.42 -10.97 3.72
N PRO A 47 -17.29 -10.63 2.76
CA PRO A 47 -17.79 -11.60 1.78
C PRO A 47 -16.65 -12.17 0.90
N VAL A 48 -15.64 -11.36 0.59
CA VAL A 48 -14.47 -11.81 -0.19
C VAL A 48 -13.62 -12.78 0.62
N ALA A 49 -13.44 -12.51 1.93
CA ALA A 49 -12.71 -13.41 2.82
C ALA A 49 -13.44 -14.75 3.00
N GLN A 50 -14.76 -14.73 3.19
CA GLN A 50 -15.59 -15.94 3.28
C GLN A 50 -15.51 -16.79 1.99
N ARG A 51 -15.57 -16.13 0.82
CA ARG A 51 -15.41 -16.81 -0.45
C ARG A 51 -14.02 -17.43 -0.58
N ALA A 52 -12.97 -16.69 -0.21
CA ALA A 52 -11.61 -17.20 -0.21
C ALA A 52 -11.47 -18.42 0.70
N ALA A 53 -12.02 -18.37 1.92
CA ALA A 53 -12.00 -19.49 2.86
C ALA A 53 -12.73 -20.73 2.34
N ALA A 54 -13.78 -20.56 1.55
CA ALA A 54 -14.53 -21.66 0.96
C ALA A 54 -13.86 -22.29 -0.28
N GLU A 55 -13.08 -21.52 -1.03
CA GLU A 55 -12.56 -21.94 -2.34
C GLU A 55 -11.02 -22.17 -2.36
N ALA A 56 -10.26 -21.53 -1.45
CA ALA A 56 -8.80 -21.64 -1.45
C ALA A 56 -8.33 -23.01 -0.93
N SER A 57 -7.18 -23.45 -1.45
CA SER A 57 -6.51 -24.70 -1.07
C SER A 57 -5.74 -24.65 0.25
N TYR A 58 -5.67 -23.46 0.88
CA TYR A 58 -4.96 -23.19 2.14
C TYR A 58 -5.86 -22.49 3.15
N GLU A 59 -5.44 -22.48 4.41
CA GLU A 59 -6.17 -21.80 5.48
C GLU A 59 -6.07 -20.28 5.31
N VAL A 60 -7.19 -19.66 4.94
CA VAL A 60 -7.28 -18.21 4.75
C VAL A 60 -7.34 -17.50 6.09
N LEU A 61 -6.44 -16.58 6.31
CA LEU A 61 -6.38 -15.71 7.49
C LEU A 61 -6.92 -14.33 7.15
N ALA A 62 -7.70 -13.76 8.08
CA ALA A 62 -8.14 -12.36 7.99
C ALA A 62 -8.16 -11.73 9.40
N PRO A 63 -8.15 -10.40 9.51
CA PRO A 63 -8.24 -9.74 10.81
C PRO A 63 -9.60 -10.03 11.44
N THR A 64 -9.62 -10.41 12.72
CA THR A 64 -10.87 -10.64 13.47
C THR A 64 -11.64 -9.35 13.68
N ASN A 65 -10.92 -8.25 13.90
CA ASN A 65 -11.45 -6.90 14.02
C ASN A 65 -10.47 -5.90 13.43
N LEU A 66 -10.97 -4.88 12.76
CA LEU A 66 -10.16 -3.72 12.39
C LEU A 66 -10.21 -2.71 13.55
N PRO A 67 -9.08 -2.08 13.88
CA PRO A 67 -9.06 -0.98 14.83
C PRO A 67 -9.99 0.17 14.37
N GLU A 68 -10.47 0.96 15.31
CA GLU A 68 -11.37 2.07 15.01
C GLU A 68 -10.73 3.06 14.00
N GLY A 69 -11.51 3.49 13.03
CA GLY A 69 -11.08 4.42 11.99
C GLY A 69 -10.27 3.80 10.85
N TRP A 70 -9.98 2.50 10.89
CA TRP A 70 -9.33 1.81 9.79
C TRP A 70 -10.34 1.41 8.72
N VAL A 71 -9.96 1.56 7.45
CA VAL A 71 -10.83 1.23 6.33
C VAL A 71 -10.17 0.24 5.39
N ALA A 72 -10.93 -0.75 4.95
CA ALA A 72 -10.51 -1.63 3.89
C ALA A 72 -10.64 -0.90 2.54
N THR A 73 -9.57 -0.89 1.77
CA THR A 73 -9.48 -0.21 0.47
C THR A 73 -9.30 -1.18 -0.68
N ARG A 74 -8.94 -2.42 -0.38
CA ARG A 74 -8.82 -3.51 -1.35
C ARG A 74 -9.27 -4.81 -0.70
N ALA A 75 -10.09 -5.58 -1.43
CA ALA A 75 -10.43 -6.96 -1.11
C ALA A 75 -10.51 -7.73 -2.42
N ARG A 76 -9.71 -8.78 -2.57
CA ARG A 76 -9.69 -9.60 -3.78
C ARG A 76 -9.35 -11.04 -3.45
N PHE A 77 -10.08 -11.95 -4.09
CA PHE A 77 -9.71 -13.34 -4.18
C PHE A 77 -9.64 -13.75 -5.65
N THR A 78 -8.54 -14.36 -6.06
CA THR A 78 -8.32 -14.84 -7.42
C THR A 78 -7.94 -16.32 -7.34
N PRO A 79 -8.82 -17.23 -7.77
CA PRO A 79 -8.50 -18.66 -7.86
C PRO A 79 -7.34 -18.90 -8.83
N GLY A 80 -6.55 -19.93 -8.55
CA GLY A 80 -5.47 -20.35 -9.43
C GLY A 80 -5.95 -20.64 -10.86
N GLY A 81 -5.14 -20.28 -11.84
CA GLY A 81 -5.48 -20.39 -13.25
C GLY A 81 -6.41 -19.30 -13.80
N GLN A 82 -6.92 -18.41 -12.96
CA GLN A 82 -7.75 -17.29 -13.41
C GLN A 82 -6.96 -15.98 -13.51
N SER A 83 -7.26 -15.17 -14.52
CA SER A 83 -6.69 -13.84 -14.66
C SER A 83 -7.40 -12.85 -13.73
N THR A 84 -6.64 -11.87 -13.24
CA THR A 84 -7.23 -10.76 -12.45
C THR A 84 -8.12 -9.89 -13.34
N THR A 85 -9.13 -9.25 -12.73
CA THR A 85 -9.97 -8.27 -13.43
C THR A 85 -9.09 -7.15 -14.00
N GLY A 86 -9.07 -7.00 -15.32
CA GLY A 86 -8.21 -6.02 -16.00
C GLY A 86 -7.18 -6.65 -16.94
N GLY A 87 -7.15 -7.98 -17.04
CA GLY A 87 -6.22 -8.72 -17.89
C GLY A 87 -4.88 -8.98 -17.16
N GLY A 88 -4.03 -9.77 -17.77
CA GLY A 88 -2.76 -10.21 -17.24
C GLY A 88 -2.64 -11.73 -17.26
N ASP A 89 -1.47 -12.24 -16.88
CA ASP A 89 -1.24 -13.68 -16.77
C ASP A 89 -2.14 -14.29 -15.68
N PRO A 90 -2.59 -15.54 -15.88
CA PRO A 90 -3.33 -16.26 -14.87
C PRO A 90 -2.55 -16.34 -13.55
N ALA A 91 -3.24 -16.21 -12.42
CA ALA A 91 -2.65 -16.39 -11.10
C ALA A 91 -2.06 -17.81 -11.01
N PRO A 92 -0.80 -17.98 -10.59
CA PRO A 92 -0.18 -19.31 -10.50
C PRO A 92 -0.85 -20.20 -9.45
N GLY A 93 -1.49 -19.62 -8.44
CA GLY A 93 -2.22 -20.30 -7.38
C GLY A 93 -3.32 -19.42 -6.81
N ASP A 94 -4.05 -19.95 -5.82
CA ASP A 94 -5.11 -19.22 -5.14
C ASP A 94 -4.50 -18.03 -4.41
N THR A 95 -4.99 -16.84 -4.72
CA THR A 95 -4.42 -15.60 -4.19
C THR A 95 -5.49 -14.79 -3.50
N PHE A 96 -5.31 -14.54 -2.19
CA PHE A 96 -6.15 -13.67 -1.38
C PHE A 96 -5.40 -12.41 -0.97
N GLN A 97 -6.04 -11.26 -1.13
CA GLN A 97 -5.42 -9.95 -0.91
C GLN A 97 -6.39 -9.00 -0.22
N LEU A 98 -5.95 -8.42 0.89
CA LEU A 98 -6.62 -7.31 1.55
C LEU A 98 -5.68 -6.11 1.63
N GLY A 99 -6.23 -4.92 1.48
CA GLY A 99 -5.51 -3.67 1.68
C GLY A 99 -6.28 -2.76 2.63
N PHE A 100 -5.58 -2.11 3.52
CA PHE A 100 -6.16 -1.27 4.56
C PHE A 100 -5.47 0.09 4.61
N LEU A 101 -6.18 1.07 5.10
CA LEU A 101 -5.66 2.38 5.39
C LEU A 101 -5.98 2.72 6.85
N SER A 102 -4.96 3.16 7.59
CA SER A 102 -5.15 3.66 8.96
C SER A 102 -5.69 5.09 8.96
N PRO A 103 -6.17 5.61 10.11
CA PRO A 103 -6.56 7.00 10.25
C PRO A 103 -5.45 7.99 9.87
N GLU A 104 -4.19 7.61 10.09
CA GLU A 104 -3.01 8.40 9.73
C GLU A 104 -2.61 8.28 8.26
N GLN A 105 -3.51 7.73 7.42
CA GLN A 105 -3.30 7.54 5.97
C GLN A 105 -2.10 6.63 5.65
N ARG A 106 -1.81 5.66 6.53
CA ARG A 106 -0.79 4.65 6.28
C ARG A 106 -1.40 3.40 5.70
N TYR A 107 -0.88 2.98 4.56
CA TYR A 107 -1.32 1.77 3.86
C TYR A 107 -0.55 0.55 4.34
N PHE A 108 -1.28 -0.55 4.51
CA PHE A 108 -0.70 -1.88 4.65
C PHE A 108 -1.61 -2.93 4.02
N ALA A 109 -1.03 -4.07 3.75
CA ALA A 109 -1.67 -5.15 3.04
C ALA A 109 -1.46 -6.49 3.75
N LEU A 110 -2.44 -7.37 3.59
CA LEU A 110 -2.35 -8.80 3.82
C LEU A 110 -2.46 -9.49 2.48
N ASP A 111 -1.43 -10.22 2.11
CA ASP A 111 -1.37 -11.00 0.87
C ASP A 111 -1.11 -12.47 1.20
N GLN A 112 -1.91 -13.38 0.66
CA GLN A 112 -1.76 -14.84 0.85
C GLN A 112 -1.80 -15.54 -0.49
N ARG A 113 -0.97 -16.58 -0.65
CA ARG A 113 -0.94 -17.44 -1.84
C ARG A 113 -0.32 -18.78 -1.51
N ASP A 114 -0.80 -19.84 -2.18
CA ASP A 114 -0.25 -21.19 -2.07
C ASP A 114 0.91 -21.45 -3.02
N VAL A 115 0.77 -21.35 -4.29
CA VAL A 115 1.77 -21.76 -5.30
C VAL A 115 2.89 -20.75 -5.48
N ALA A 116 4.11 -21.24 -5.69
CA ALA A 116 5.33 -20.47 -5.95
C ALA A 116 5.63 -19.40 -4.86
N PRO A 117 5.76 -19.82 -3.58
CA PRO A 117 5.88 -18.90 -2.45
C PRO A 117 7.10 -17.98 -2.58
N GLU A 118 8.23 -18.43 -3.11
CA GLU A 118 9.45 -17.63 -3.23
C GLU A 118 9.26 -16.46 -4.22
N ALA A 119 8.67 -16.72 -5.38
CA ALA A 119 8.37 -15.68 -6.37
C ALA A 119 7.34 -14.69 -5.82
N PHE A 120 6.35 -15.18 -5.07
CA PHE A 120 5.35 -14.36 -4.44
C PHE A 120 5.94 -13.46 -3.34
N VAL A 121 6.76 -14.04 -2.46
CA VAL A 121 7.48 -13.28 -1.42
C VAL A 121 8.33 -12.19 -2.07
N THR A 122 9.13 -12.53 -3.09
CA THR A 122 9.97 -11.56 -3.80
C THR A 122 9.14 -10.40 -4.37
N ALA A 123 8.01 -10.70 -5.00
CA ALA A 123 7.15 -9.69 -5.61
C ALA A 123 6.49 -8.78 -4.54
N VAL A 124 5.89 -9.36 -3.49
CA VAL A 124 5.17 -8.60 -2.46
C VAL A 124 6.13 -7.79 -1.59
N THR A 125 7.30 -8.35 -1.24
CA THR A 125 8.32 -7.63 -0.48
C THR A 125 9.11 -6.60 -1.30
N ARG A 126 8.81 -6.46 -2.59
CA ARG A 126 9.52 -5.56 -3.54
C ARG A 126 11.01 -5.87 -3.59
N THR A 127 11.34 -7.12 -3.91
CA THR A 127 12.73 -7.62 -3.91
C THR A 127 13.43 -7.40 -2.56
N GLY A 128 12.64 -7.54 -1.49
CA GLY A 128 13.10 -7.30 -0.14
C GLY A 128 14.16 -8.31 0.32
N ARG A 129 15.03 -7.85 1.20
CA ARG A 129 16.02 -8.67 1.87
C ARG A 129 15.55 -9.07 3.27
N PRO A 130 15.96 -10.24 3.78
CA PRO A 130 15.69 -10.63 5.17
C PRO A 130 16.24 -9.59 6.17
N ASP A 131 15.46 -9.31 7.21
CA ASP A 131 15.74 -8.29 8.24
C ASP A 131 15.40 -8.81 9.65
N GLY A 132 15.63 -10.08 9.88
CA GLY A 132 15.43 -10.74 11.17
C GLY A 132 14.23 -11.68 11.22
N GLU A 133 13.90 -12.13 12.43
CA GLU A 133 12.76 -13.00 12.70
C GLU A 133 11.49 -12.17 12.93
N GLY A 134 10.32 -12.73 12.57
CA GLY A 134 9.01 -12.14 12.76
C GLY A 134 7.92 -13.20 12.82
N ALA A 135 6.68 -12.77 12.93
CA ALA A 135 5.52 -13.66 12.92
C ALA A 135 4.35 -13.03 12.16
N ALA A 136 3.53 -13.85 11.53
CA ALA A 136 2.27 -13.43 10.93
C ALA A 136 1.20 -14.52 11.14
N GLY A 137 -0.01 -14.12 11.61
CA GLY A 137 -1.11 -15.05 11.83
C GLY A 137 -0.79 -16.16 12.83
N GLY A 138 -0.05 -15.86 13.88
CA GLY A 138 0.38 -16.83 14.89
C GLY A 138 1.50 -17.79 14.45
N ARG A 139 2.03 -17.65 13.24
CA ARG A 139 3.09 -18.48 12.68
C ARG A 139 4.42 -17.75 12.71
N THR A 140 5.49 -18.44 13.10
CA THR A 140 6.86 -17.91 13.04
C THR A 140 7.25 -17.71 11.58
N GLY A 141 7.97 -16.64 11.31
CA GLY A 141 8.41 -16.27 9.96
C GLY A 141 9.62 -15.34 9.99
N ALA A 142 9.79 -14.56 8.94
CA ALA A 142 10.89 -13.64 8.78
C ALA A 142 10.39 -12.21 8.50
N ARG A 143 11.17 -11.24 8.94
CA ARG A 143 11.05 -9.83 8.56
C ARG A 143 11.79 -9.60 7.25
N TYR A 144 11.22 -8.74 6.41
CA TYR A 144 11.84 -8.29 5.17
C TYR A 144 11.76 -6.77 5.09
N VAL A 145 12.79 -6.17 4.49
CA VAL A 145 12.79 -4.76 4.14
C VAL A 145 13.04 -4.62 2.65
N SER A 146 12.24 -3.81 1.96
CA SER A 146 12.39 -3.55 0.53
C SER A 146 13.75 -2.93 0.20
N GLU A 147 14.17 -3.00 -1.05
CA GLU A 147 15.47 -2.47 -1.49
C GLU A 147 15.64 -0.98 -1.18
N ASP A 148 14.56 -0.19 -1.31
CA ASP A 148 14.54 1.23 -0.97
C ASP A 148 14.41 1.54 0.54
N GLY A 149 14.30 0.49 1.38
CA GLY A 149 14.20 0.59 2.83
C GLY A 149 12.86 1.11 3.37
N ARG A 150 11.87 1.37 2.50
CA ARG A 150 10.60 2.00 2.88
C ARG A 150 9.55 1.00 3.35
N THR A 151 9.36 -0.06 2.58
CA THR A 151 8.34 -1.08 2.87
C THR A 151 8.94 -2.19 3.71
N ARG A 152 8.29 -2.50 4.82
CA ARG A 152 8.60 -3.64 5.67
C ARG A 152 7.54 -4.71 5.49
N SER A 153 7.94 -5.97 5.65
CA SER A 153 7.03 -7.09 5.52
C SER A 153 7.33 -8.15 6.58
N LEU A 154 6.26 -8.79 7.04
CA LEU A 154 6.30 -10.01 7.85
C LEU A 154 5.87 -11.15 6.94
N VAL A 155 6.69 -12.17 6.80
CA VAL A 155 6.44 -13.31 5.93
C VAL A 155 6.40 -14.58 6.77
N ALA A 156 5.26 -15.24 6.82
CA ALA A 156 5.11 -16.58 7.41
C ALA A 156 4.76 -17.59 6.32
N ARG A 157 5.18 -18.84 6.50
CA ARG A 157 4.89 -19.94 5.59
C ARG A 157 4.18 -21.07 6.34
N ASP A 158 3.28 -21.72 5.61
CA ASP A 158 2.59 -22.92 6.06
C ASP A 158 2.47 -23.88 4.87
N GLY A 159 3.34 -24.88 4.84
CA GLY A 159 3.50 -25.73 3.67
C GLY A 159 3.87 -24.92 2.42
N ASP A 160 3.07 -25.04 1.39
CA ASP A 160 3.25 -24.29 0.12
C ASP A 160 2.64 -22.89 0.15
N ALA A 161 1.89 -22.54 1.19
CA ALA A 161 1.27 -21.24 1.32
C ALA A 161 2.18 -20.22 2.02
N ALA A 162 2.12 -18.97 1.57
CA ALA A 162 2.76 -17.83 2.20
C ALA A 162 1.73 -16.79 2.61
N THR A 163 1.85 -16.31 3.85
CA THR A 163 1.10 -15.17 4.40
C THR A 163 2.06 -14.00 4.59
N ILE A 164 1.76 -12.87 4.01
CA ILE A 164 2.60 -11.68 4.03
C ILE A 164 1.78 -10.49 4.52
N VAL A 165 2.28 -9.84 5.56
CA VAL A 165 1.78 -8.51 6.00
C VAL A 165 2.83 -7.49 5.64
N SER A 166 2.47 -6.47 4.86
CA SER A 166 3.42 -5.48 4.35
C SER A 166 2.87 -4.05 4.44
N GLY A 167 3.76 -3.08 4.59
CA GLY A 167 3.41 -1.66 4.62
C GLY A 167 4.59 -0.74 4.89
N ASP A 168 4.38 0.56 4.71
CA ASP A 168 5.35 1.60 5.05
C ASP A 168 5.23 1.97 6.54
N LEU A 169 5.35 0.97 7.40
CA LEU A 169 5.15 1.00 8.84
C LEU A 169 6.34 0.35 9.57
N PRO A 170 6.59 0.68 10.84
CA PRO A 170 7.55 -0.06 11.65
C PRO A 170 7.05 -1.49 11.92
N TYR A 171 7.97 -2.41 12.18
CA TYR A 171 7.63 -3.83 12.40
C TYR A 171 6.64 -4.03 13.55
N GLU A 172 6.75 -3.23 14.62
CA GLU A 172 5.85 -3.31 15.76
C GLU A 172 4.38 -3.08 15.37
N ALA A 173 4.13 -2.16 14.43
CA ALA A 173 2.78 -1.91 13.93
C ALA A 173 2.28 -3.05 13.03
N LEU A 174 3.16 -3.62 12.20
CA LEU A 174 2.83 -4.78 11.37
C LEU A 174 2.57 -6.01 12.23
N GLU A 175 3.36 -6.24 13.28
CA GLU A 175 3.19 -7.35 14.22
C GLU A 175 1.90 -7.20 15.03
N ALA A 176 1.58 -5.99 15.48
CA ALA A 176 0.32 -5.71 16.15
C ALA A 176 -0.89 -6.06 15.27
N PHE A 177 -0.84 -5.68 13.99
CA PHE A 177 -1.87 -6.08 13.03
C PHE A 177 -1.86 -7.60 12.78
N ALA A 178 -0.69 -8.17 12.54
CA ALA A 178 -0.55 -9.60 12.26
C ALA A 178 -1.06 -10.49 13.41
N SER A 179 -1.02 -9.99 14.64
CA SER A 179 -1.58 -10.70 15.82
C SER A 179 -3.11 -10.76 15.83
N THR A 180 -3.79 -9.93 15.06
CA THR A 180 -5.26 -9.96 14.91
C THR A 180 -5.75 -10.96 13.88
N LEU A 181 -4.83 -11.55 13.09
CA LEU A 181 -5.17 -12.50 12.05
C LEU A 181 -5.60 -13.83 12.65
N ALA A 182 -6.74 -14.34 12.20
CA ALA A 182 -7.27 -15.65 12.56
C ALA A 182 -7.85 -16.33 11.31
N PRO A 183 -8.01 -17.66 11.35
CA PRO A 183 -8.71 -18.39 10.31
C PRO A 183 -10.11 -17.83 10.08
N VAL A 184 -10.48 -17.69 8.82
CA VAL A 184 -11.84 -17.31 8.43
C VAL A 184 -12.72 -18.56 8.51
N GLY A 185 -13.66 -18.55 9.42
CA GLY A 185 -14.61 -19.67 9.68
C GLY A 185 -15.91 -19.52 8.92
#